data_bc9e40830c4719761272d86440eaa1a0
#
_entry.id   bc9e40830c4719761272d86440eaa1a0
#
_cell.length_a   1.000
_cell.length_b   1.000
_cell.length_c   1.000
_cell.angle_alpha   90.00
_cell.angle_beta   90.00
_cell.angle_gamma   90.00
#
_symmetry.space_group_name_H-M   'P 1'
#
loop_
_entity.id
_entity.type
_entity.pdbx_description
1 polymer ?
#
loop_
_entity_poly.entity_id
_entity_poly.type
_entity_poly.pdbx_seq_one_letter_code
_entity_poly.pdbx_strand_id
1 'polypeptide(L)'
;MRQESRFKQKIISSAGAIGLMQLMPSTARSVARKINFKSISKKSLTDPKVNILLGSEYLKLLYSQFGNSALLTTASYNAGPSRSKKWKKSLITEISGAAFAESIPFDETREYVKSVLSGTVMYSRLYDKAQLDISNVKNTSFMTLQSLLGSVKPNPKKELKK
;
A
#
# COMPACT_ATOMS: atom_id res chain seq x y z
N MET A 1 7.53 0.78 5.27
CA MET A 1 8.84 0.39 5.89
C MET A 1 8.72 0.04 7.37
N ARG A 2 8.08 0.88 8.21
CA ARG A 2 7.95 0.56 9.64
C ARG A 2 7.26 -0.79 9.87
N GLN A 3 6.11 -1.06 9.24
CA GLN A 3 5.37 -2.32 9.38
C GLN A 3 6.05 -3.49 8.66
N GLU A 4 6.85 -3.22 7.62
CA GLU A 4 7.51 -4.24 6.83
C GLU A 4 8.77 -4.80 7.51
N SER A 5 9.67 -3.92 7.89
CA SER A 5 11.01 -4.31 8.33
C SER A 5 11.47 -3.69 9.65
N ARG A 6 10.66 -2.79 10.23
CA ARG A 6 11.11 -1.90 11.31
C ARG A 6 12.42 -1.19 10.96
N PHE A 7 12.54 -0.78 9.68
CA PHE A 7 13.73 -0.14 9.09
C PHE A 7 14.99 -1.00 9.05
N LYS A 8 14.89 -2.31 9.21
CA LYS A 8 16.03 -3.23 9.07
C LYS A 8 16.30 -3.52 7.58
N GLN A 9 17.46 -3.08 7.08
CA GLN A 9 17.78 -3.12 5.65
C GLN A 9 17.98 -4.53 5.07
N LYS A 10 18.54 -5.45 5.86
CA LYS A 10 18.94 -6.78 5.40
C LYS A 10 18.02 -7.90 5.87
N ILE A 11 16.82 -7.56 6.36
CA ILE A 11 15.88 -8.56 6.85
C ILE A 11 15.31 -9.38 5.69
N ILE A 12 15.17 -10.68 5.93
CA ILE A 12 14.47 -11.60 5.03
C ILE A 12 13.38 -12.28 5.86
N SER A 13 12.14 -12.24 5.39
CA SER A 13 11.03 -12.92 6.07
C SER A 13 11.05 -14.43 5.81
N SER A 14 10.30 -15.20 6.60
CA SER A 14 10.09 -16.62 6.37
C SER A 14 9.51 -16.95 4.98
N ALA A 15 8.67 -16.05 4.45
CA ALA A 15 8.14 -16.15 3.09
C ALA A 15 9.13 -15.74 1.99
N GLY A 16 10.31 -15.22 2.33
CA GLY A 16 11.33 -14.80 1.38
C GLY A 16 11.20 -13.35 0.89
N ALA A 17 10.41 -12.51 1.55
CA ALA A 17 10.38 -11.08 1.29
C ALA A 17 11.66 -10.42 1.82
N ILE A 18 12.21 -9.41 1.10
CA ILE A 18 13.55 -8.88 1.33
C ILE A 18 13.53 -7.37 1.53
N GLY A 19 14.30 -6.90 2.52
CA GLY A 19 14.74 -5.54 2.70
C GLY A 19 13.70 -4.61 3.33
N LEU A 20 13.93 -3.31 3.23
CA LEU A 20 13.17 -2.27 3.92
C LEU A 20 11.67 -2.31 3.63
N MET A 21 11.29 -2.59 2.39
CA MET A 21 9.91 -2.64 1.94
C MET A 21 9.40 -4.07 1.75
N GLN A 22 10.15 -5.09 2.23
CA GLN A 22 9.77 -6.51 2.19
C GLN A 22 9.23 -6.95 0.82
N LEU A 23 10.01 -6.71 -0.22
CA LEU A 23 9.64 -7.11 -1.57
C LEU A 23 9.91 -8.60 -1.81
N MET A 24 8.91 -9.29 -2.32
CA MET A 24 9.12 -10.63 -2.90
C MET A 24 10.00 -10.52 -4.15
N PRO A 25 11.01 -11.38 -4.31
CA PRO A 25 11.91 -11.34 -5.48
C PRO A 25 11.19 -11.41 -6.84
N SER A 26 10.07 -12.14 -6.93
CA SER A 26 9.22 -12.20 -8.12
C SER A 26 8.57 -10.85 -8.43
N THR A 27 8.02 -10.19 -7.42
CA THR A 27 7.43 -8.85 -7.53
C THR A 27 8.48 -7.83 -7.94
N ALA A 28 9.64 -7.83 -7.29
CA ALA A 28 10.74 -6.92 -7.59
C ALA A 28 11.21 -7.06 -9.06
N ARG A 29 11.37 -8.29 -9.56
CA ARG A 29 11.71 -8.54 -10.97
C ARG A 29 10.63 -8.05 -11.93
N SER A 30 9.37 -8.24 -11.58
CA SER A 30 8.25 -7.76 -12.42
C SER A 30 8.21 -6.23 -12.49
N VAL A 31 8.40 -5.55 -11.37
CA VAL A 31 8.48 -4.08 -11.30
C VAL A 31 9.69 -3.57 -12.07
N ALA A 32 10.88 -4.14 -11.83
CA ALA A 32 12.12 -3.76 -12.48
C ALA A 32 11.99 -3.80 -14.02
N ARG A 33 11.37 -4.84 -14.58
CA ARG A 33 11.10 -4.93 -16.02
C ARG A 33 10.20 -3.79 -16.52
N LYS A 34 9.17 -3.42 -15.74
CA LYS A 34 8.24 -2.35 -16.15
C LYS A 34 8.89 -0.97 -16.20
N ILE A 35 9.90 -0.73 -15.37
CA ILE A 35 10.62 0.54 -15.32
C ILE A 35 11.97 0.49 -16.03
N ASN A 36 12.22 -0.54 -16.84
CA ASN A 36 13.49 -0.76 -17.54
C ASN A 36 14.72 -0.72 -16.61
N PHE A 37 14.55 -1.20 -15.37
CA PHE A 37 15.64 -1.29 -14.42
C PHE A 37 16.48 -2.55 -14.68
N LYS A 38 17.77 -2.47 -14.35
CA LYS A 38 18.71 -3.58 -14.54
C LYS A 38 18.25 -4.86 -13.82
N SER A 39 18.82 -5.99 -14.21
CA SER A 39 18.54 -7.29 -13.59
C SER A 39 18.66 -7.25 -12.05
N ILE A 40 17.69 -7.86 -11.37
CA ILE A 40 17.56 -7.86 -9.91
C ILE A 40 17.96 -9.21 -9.33
N SER A 41 18.95 -9.18 -8.44
CA SER A 41 19.36 -10.30 -7.59
C SER A 41 18.79 -10.16 -6.18
N LYS A 42 18.81 -11.24 -5.40
CA LYS A 42 18.47 -11.17 -3.97
C LYS A 42 19.38 -10.18 -3.21
N LYS A 43 20.67 -10.14 -3.57
CA LYS A 43 21.65 -9.22 -2.97
C LYS A 43 21.31 -7.77 -3.24
N SER A 44 20.89 -7.41 -4.48
CA SER A 44 20.51 -6.04 -4.79
C SER A 44 19.26 -5.58 -4.04
N LEU A 45 18.36 -6.50 -3.64
CA LEU A 45 17.18 -6.16 -2.84
C LEU A 45 17.52 -5.82 -1.38
N THR A 46 18.72 -6.09 -0.89
CA THR A 46 19.17 -5.61 0.42
C THR A 46 19.76 -4.20 0.37
N ASP A 47 20.00 -3.65 -0.83
CA ASP A 47 20.37 -2.25 -1.00
C ASP A 47 19.16 -1.35 -0.74
N PRO A 48 19.26 -0.38 0.19
CA PRO A 48 18.16 0.51 0.53
C PRO A 48 17.60 1.30 -0.65
N LYS A 49 18.47 1.82 -1.52
CA LYS A 49 18.08 2.65 -2.68
C LYS A 49 17.28 1.81 -3.68
N VAL A 50 17.78 0.63 -4.00
CA VAL A 50 17.11 -0.31 -4.92
C VAL A 50 15.78 -0.78 -4.34
N ASN A 51 15.76 -1.15 -3.07
CA ASN A 51 14.58 -1.66 -2.40
C ASN A 51 13.46 -0.60 -2.32
N ILE A 52 13.80 0.63 -1.92
CA ILE A 52 12.85 1.74 -1.85
C ILE A 52 12.34 2.10 -3.25
N LEU A 53 13.21 2.20 -4.24
CA LEU A 53 12.81 2.50 -5.63
C LEU A 53 11.76 1.48 -6.12
N LEU A 54 12.08 0.20 -6.03
CA LEU A 54 11.19 -0.84 -6.54
C LEU A 54 9.90 -0.95 -5.71
N GLY A 55 9.98 -0.77 -4.40
CA GLY A 55 8.81 -0.79 -3.52
C GLY A 55 7.88 0.39 -3.76
N SER A 56 8.43 1.58 -3.99
CA SER A 56 7.65 2.78 -4.31
C SER A 56 6.97 2.66 -5.68
N GLU A 57 7.67 2.14 -6.68
CA GLU A 57 7.07 1.88 -8.00
C GLU A 57 6.00 0.78 -7.93
N TYR A 58 6.19 -0.24 -7.09
CA TYR A 58 5.14 -1.24 -6.87
C TYR A 58 3.89 -0.62 -6.22
N LEU A 59 4.06 0.22 -5.21
CA LEU A 59 2.95 0.97 -4.60
C LEU A 59 2.22 1.84 -5.62
N LYS A 60 2.95 2.57 -6.46
CA LYS A 60 2.40 3.40 -7.54
C LYS A 60 1.57 2.57 -8.53
N LEU A 61 2.08 1.41 -8.95
CA LEU A 61 1.37 0.48 -9.83
C LEU A 61 0.07 -0.03 -9.20
N LEU A 62 0.11 -0.41 -7.91
CA LEU A 62 -1.07 -0.83 -7.17
C LEU A 62 -2.07 0.31 -7.02
N TYR A 63 -1.60 1.51 -6.70
CA TYR A 63 -2.45 2.70 -6.51
C TYR A 63 -3.24 3.01 -7.77
N SER A 64 -2.56 3.07 -8.93
CA SER A 64 -3.21 3.23 -10.22
C SER A 64 -4.18 2.08 -10.53
N GLN A 65 -3.78 0.82 -10.27
CA GLN A 65 -4.59 -0.36 -10.54
C GLN A 65 -5.91 -0.39 -9.75
N PHE A 66 -5.92 0.19 -8.55
CA PHE A 66 -7.07 0.21 -7.66
C PHE A 66 -7.82 1.56 -7.63
N GLY A 67 -7.67 2.37 -8.68
CA GLY A 67 -8.40 3.63 -8.82
C GLY A 67 -8.03 4.65 -7.75
N ASN A 68 -6.76 4.73 -7.41
CA ASN A 68 -6.18 5.66 -6.42
C ASN A 68 -6.70 5.45 -4.98
N SER A 69 -7.17 4.24 -4.66
CA SER A 69 -7.58 3.89 -3.31
C SER A 69 -6.37 3.50 -2.45
N ALA A 70 -6.03 4.31 -1.45
CA ALA A 70 -4.96 4.02 -0.49
C ALA A 70 -5.26 2.73 0.28
N LEU A 71 -6.52 2.52 0.67
CA LEU A 71 -6.99 1.33 1.36
C LEU A 71 -6.72 0.05 0.57
N LEU A 72 -7.21 -0.02 -0.67
CA LEU A 72 -7.05 -1.19 -1.53
C LEU A 72 -5.58 -1.40 -1.93
N THR A 73 -4.82 -0.34 -2.11
CA THR A 73 -3.37 -0.38 -2.37
C THR A 73 -2.65 -1.03 -1.21
N THR A 74 -2.92 -0.58 0.01
CA THR A 74 -2.28 -1.10 1.24
C THR A 74 -2.64 -2.57 1.45
N ALA A 75 -3.91 -2.94 1.31
CA ALA A 75 -4.35 -4.33 1.37
C ALA A 75 -3.67 -5.21 0.30
N SER A 76 -3.54 -4.67 -0.92
CA SER A 76 -2.91 -5.38 -2.04
C SER A 76 -1.40 -5.54 -1.88
N TYR A 77 -0.75 -4.59 -1.25
CA TYR A 77 0.68 -4.67 -0.99
C TYR A 77 1.01 -5.84 -0.06
N ASN A 78 0.25 -6.01 1.01
CA ASN A 78 0.44 -7.10 1.97
C ASN A 78 -0.10 -8.44 1.45
N ALA A 79 -1.39 -8.51 1.08
CA ALA A 79 -2.04 -9.77 0.72
C ALA A 79 -1.90 -10.18 -0.76
N GLY A 80 -1.40 -9.27 -1.60
CA GLY A 80 -1.36 -9.44 -3.05
C GLY A 80 -2.62 -8.94 -3.78
N PRO A 81 -2.46 -8.41 -5.01
CA PRO A 81 -3.55 -7.75 -5.73
C PRO A 81 -4.70 -8.68 -6.12
N SER A 82 -4.45 -9.97 -6.30
CA SER A 82 -5.50 -10.94 -6.65
C SER A 82 -6.51 -11.10 -5.52
N ARG A 83 -6.06 -11.13 -4.26
CA ARG A 83 -6.94 -11.23 -3.08
C ARG A 83 -7.79 -9.97 -2.92
N SER A 84 -7.18 -8.79 -2.99
CA SER A 84 -7.91 -7.53 -2.89
C SER A 84 -8.95 -7.37 -4.00
N LYS A 85 -8.64 -7.79 -5.22
CA LYS A 85 -9.62 -7.86 -6.33
C LYS A 85 -10.78 -8.80 -6.01
N LYS A 86 -10.50 -9.97 -5.44
CA LYS A 86 -11.53 -10.93 -5.03
C LYS A 86 -12.43 -10.34 -3.94
N TRP A 87 -11.86 -9.72 -2.92
CA TRP A 87 -12.62 -9.10 -1.83
C TRP A 87 -13.49 -7.94 -2.35
N LYS A 88 -12.92 -7.07 -3.21
CA LYS A 88 -13.71 -6.02 -3.85
C LYS A 88 -14.86 -6.60 -4.70
N LYS A 89 -14.61 -7.69 -5.44
CA LYS A 89 -15.63 -8.33 -6.29
C LYS A 89 -16.76 -8.99 -5.48
N SER A 90 -16.50 -9.42 -4.25
CA SER A 90 -17.53 -10.01 -3.39
C SER A 90 -18.50 -9.00 -2.79
N LEU A 91 -18.24 -7.70 -2.91
CA LEU A 91 -19.17 -6.68 -2.45
C LEU A 91 -20.42 -6.66 -3.33
N ILE A 92 -21.57 -6.57 -2.68
CA ILE A 92 -22.89 -6.43 -3.33
C ILE A 92 -23.22 -4.95 -3.54
N THR A 93 -22.87 -4.12 -2.55
CA THR A 93 -23.12 -2.68 -2.55
C THR A 93 -21.82 -1.92 -2.24
N GLU A 94 -21.84 -0.60 -2.43
CA GLU A 94 -20.79 0.27 -1.93
C GLU A 94 -20.80 0.28 -0.40
N ILE A 95 -19.62 0.17 0.21
CA ILE A 95 -19.43 0.25 1.66
C ILE A 95 -18.36 1.29 2.00
N SER A 96 -18.41 1.80 3.24
CA SER A 96 -17.34 2.68 3.73
C SER A 96 -16.00 1.93 3.75
N GLY A 97 -14.90 2.66 3.57
CA GLY A 97 -13.57 2.06 3.64
C GLY A 97 -13.26 1.46 5.01
N ALA A 98 -13.81 2.03 6.09
CA ALA A 98 -13.69 1.46 7.44
C ALA A 98 -14.36 0.08 7.51
N ALA A 99 -15.60 -0.05 7.02
CA ALA A 99 -16.30 -1.33 6.96
C ALA A 99 -15.56 -2.35 6.08
N PHE A 100 -15.00 -1.90 4.94
CA PHE A 100 -14.18 -2.76 4.10
C PHE A 100 -12.92 -3.25 4.83
N ALA A 101 -12.20 -2.35 5.52
CA ALA A 101 -10.99 -2.72 6.26
C ALA A 101 -11.30 -3.81 7.30
N GLU A 102 -12.40 -3.68 8.05
CA GLU A 102 -12.84 -4.69 9.02
C GLU A 102 -13.31 -6.00 8.37
N SER A 103 -13.84 -5.95 7.16
CA SER A 103 -14.28 -7.14 6.42
C SER A 103 -13.15 -7.96 5.78
N ILE A 104 -11.90 -7.47 5.83
CA ILE A 104 -10.74 -8.22 5.30
C ILE A 104 -10.60 -9.55 6.06
N PRO A 105 -10.67 -10.71 5.36
CA PRO A 105 -10.71 -12.01 6.04
C PRO A 105 -9.41 -12.40 6.75
N PHE A 106 -8.28 -11.82 6.34
CA PHE A 106 -6.97 -12.12 6.90
C PHE A 106 -6.63 -11.13 8.02
N ASP A 107 -6.52 -11.61 9.24
CA ASP A 107 -6.21 -10.81 10.42
C ASP A 107 -4.92 -10.02 10.25
N GLU A 108 -3.87 -10.66 9.75
CA GLU A 108 -2.59 -10.00 9.45
C GLU A 108 -2.78 -8.81 8.50
N THR A 109 -3.52 -9.00 7.41
CA THR A 109 -3.73 -7.92 6.42
C THR A 109 -4.63 -6.82 6.98
N ARG A 110 -5.65 -7.18 7.76
CA ARG A 110 -6.54 -6.22 8.42
C ARG A 110 -5.77 -5.31 9.37
N GLU A 111 -4.95 -5.87 10.24
CA GLU A 111 -4.12 -5.11 11.17
C GLU A 111 -3.01 -4.32 10.46
N TYR A 112 -2.43 -4.88 9.40
CA TYR A 112 -1.48 -4.18 8.55
C TYR A 112 -2.09 -2.91 7.94
N VAL A 113 -3.27 -3.01 7.34
CA VAL A 113 -3.99 -1.88 6.72
C VAL A 113 -4.25 -0.78 7.75
N LYS A 114 -4.79 -1.13 8.91
CA LYS A 114 -5.05 -0.17 10.01
C LYS A 114 -3.78 0.53 10.45
N SER A 115 -2.71 -0.23 10.68
CA SER A 115 -1.42 0.29 11.14
C SER A 115 -0.72 1.18 10.10
N VAL A 116 -0.79 0.83 8.82
CA VAL A 116 -0.18 1.63 7.75
C VAL A 116 -0.94 2.93 7.53
N LEU A 117 -2.27 2.88 7.43
CA LEU A 117 -3.06 4.08 7.15
C LEU A 117 -3.05 5.07 8.32
N SER A 118 -3.19 4.59 9.57
CA SER A 118 -3.05 5.46 10.75
C SER A 118 -1.63 6.02 10.89
N GLY A 119 -0.62 5.20 10.62
CA GLY A 119 0.78 5.66 10.58
C GLY A 119 1.02 6.73 9.52
N THR A 120 0.39 6.62 8.34
CA THR A 120 0.51 7.62 7.27
C THR A 120 -0.05 8.98 7.73
N VAL A 121 -1.21 8.99 8.39
CA VAL A 121 -1.79 10.21 8.96
C VAL A 121 -0.87 10.83 10.04
N MET A 122 -0.31 10.00 10.90
CA MET A 122 0.62 10.47 11.94
C MET A 122 1.88 11.09 11.33
N TYR A 123 2.48 10.42 10.34
CA TYR A 123 3.68 10.93 9.68
C TYR A 123 3.39 12.21 8.88
N SER A 124 2.27 12.31 8.16
CA SER A 124 1.93 13.55 7.45
C SER A 124 1.87 14.74 8.41
N ARG A 125 1.20 14.57 9.56
CA ARG A 125 1.13 15.64 10.58
C ARG A 125 2.49 16.03 11.15
N LEU A 126 3.40 15.08 11.33
CA LEU A 126 4.75 15.36 11.83
C LEU A 126 5.59 16.09 10.80
N TYR A 127 5.52 15.69 9.52
CA TYR A 127 6.27 16.34 8.45
C TYR A 127 5.69 17.71 8.10
N ASP A 128 4.36 17.84 8.06
CA ASP A 128 3.69 19.13 7.82
C ASP A 128 4.04 20.16 8.91
N LYS A 129 4.11 19.74 10.18
CA LYS A 129 4.57 20.61 11.29
C LYS A 129 6.04 21.02 11.15
N ALA A 130 6.90 20.14 10.62
CA ALA A 130 8.32 20.45 10.44
C ALA A 130 8.58 21.40 9.27
N GLN A 131 7.64 21.53 8.33
CA GLN A 131 7.73 22.46 7.18
C GLN A 131 6.93 23.76 7.40
N LEU A 132 6.00 23.78 8.37
CA LEU A 132 5.19 24.95 8.66
C LEU A 132 5.93 25.86 9.62
N ASP A 133 6.32 27.02 9.13
CA ASP A 133 6.53 28.21 9.95
C ASP A 133 5.21 28.48 10.71
N ILE A 134 5.28 28.51 12.04
CA ILE A 134 4.13 28.48 12.96
C ILE A 134 3.13 29.63 12.73
N SER A 135 3.51 30.64 11.96
CA SER A 135 2.70 31.83 11.62
C SER A 135 1.56 31.61 10.63
N ASN A 136 1.54 30.48 9.87
CA ASN A 136 0.60 30.24 8.75
C ASN A 136 -0.35 29.03 8.91
N VAL A 137 -0.59 28.55 10.13
CA VAL A 137 -1.31 27.28 10.42
C VAL A 137 -2.81 27.31 10.08
N LYS A 138 -3.41 28.45 9.72
CA LYS A 138 -4.87 28.56 9.58
C LYS A 138 -5.50 27.91 8.35
N ASN A 139 -4.71 27.48 7.35
CA ASN A 139 -5.27 26.99 6.06
C ASN A 139 -4.71 25.64 5.56
N THR A 140 -4.07 24.83 6.39
CA THR A 140 -3.54 23.55 5.95
C THR A 140 -4.60 22.45 6.08
N SER A 141 -5.04 21.91 4.97
CA SER A 141 -5.88 20.70 4.93
C SER A 141 -5.02 19.48 5.29
N PHE A 142 -5.09 19.05 6.56
CA PHE A 142 -4.38 17.85 6.99
C PHE A 142 -5.02 16.59 6.41
N MET A 143 -4.18 15.66 5.98
CA MET A 143 -4.61 14.31 5.62
C MET A 143 -5.31 13.67 6.83
N THR A 144 -6.48 13.11 6.62
CA THR A 144 -7.26 12.42 7.65
C THR A 144 -7.35 10.93 7.35
N LEU A 145 -7.60 10.13 8.38
CA LEU A 145 -7.84 8.69 8.19
C LEU A 145 -9.07 8.47 7.29
N GLN A 146 -10.12 9.29 7.46
CA GLN A 146 -11.32 9.23 6.61
C GLN A 146 -11.01 9.47 5.13
N SER A 147 -10.12 10.42 4.80
CA SER A 147 -9.72 10.68 3.41
C SER A 147 -8.93 9.51 2.78
N LEU A 148 -8.16 8.77 3.57
CA LEU A 148 -7.43 7.59 3.11
C LEU A 148 -8.32 6.35 2.96
N LEU A 149 -9.30 6.20 3.85
CA LEU A 149 -10.22 5.07 3.82
C LEU A 149 -11.21 5.20 2.65
N GLY A 150 -11.83 6.37 2.46
CA GLY A 150 -12.82 6.59 1.41
C GLY A 150 -13.98 5.60 1.45
N SER A 151 -14.46 5.21 0.28
CA SER A 151 -15.43 4.13 0.08
C SER A 151 -14.93 3.09 -0.92
N VAL A 152 -15.47 1.88 -0.85
CA VAL A 152 -15.15 0.80 -1.80
C VAL A 152 -16.41 0.41 -2.56
N LYS A 153 -16.38 0.66 -3.87
CA LYS A 153 -17.47 0.29 -4.78
C LYS A 153 -17.27 -1.14 -5.30
N PRO A 154 -18.34 -1.93 -5.47
CA PRO A 154 -18.24 -3.20 -6.18
C PRO A 154 -17.74 -2.96 -7.61
N ASN A 155 -17.18 -4.00 -8.21
CA ASN A 155 -16.91 -3.93 -9.65
C ASN A 155 -18.24 -3.86 -10.41
N PRO A 156 -18.35 -3.03 -11.47
CA PRO A 156 -19.54 -3.03 -12.31
C PRO A 156 -19.79 -4.46 -12.79
N LYS A 157 -21.02 -4.95 -12.59
CA LYS A 157 -21.44 -6.24 -13.15
C LYS A 157 -21.23 -6.13 -14.66
N LYS A 158 -20.48 -7.06 -15.26
CA LYS A 158 -20.53 -7.23 -16.70
C LYS A 158 -21.98 -7.50 -17.03
N GLU A 159 -22.63 -6.59 -17.74
CA GLU A 159 -23.94 -6.87 -18.30
C GLU A 159 -23.81 -8.18 -19.10
N LEU A 160 -24.52 -9.19 -18.63
CA LEU A 160 -24.69 -10.42 -19.39
C LEU A 160 -25.42 -9.98 -20.65
N LYS A 161 -24.70 -9.86 -21.76
CA LYS A 161 -25.32 -9.76 -23.07
C LYS A 161 -26.23 -10.98 -23.23
N LYS A 162 -27.54 -10.70 -23.19
CA LYS A 162 -28.57 -11.65 -23.59
C LYS A 162 -28.41 -11.99 -25.05
#